data_e3b28e576cdfa610f66e25af6b8e2e81
#
_entry.id   e3b28e576cdfa610f66e25af6b8e2e81
#
_cell.length_a   1.000
_cell.length_b   1.000
_cell.length_c   1.000
_cell.angle_alpha   90.00
_cell.angle_beta   90.00
_cell.angle_gamma   90.00
#
_symmetry.space_group_name_H-M   'P 1'
#
loop_
_entity.id
_entity.type
_entity.pdbx_description
1 polymer ?
#
loop_
_entity_poly.entity_id
_entity_poly.type
_entity_poly.pdbx_seq_one_letter_code
_entity_poly.pdbx_strand_id
1 'polypeptide(L)'
;ESYPRLEMHASTQMAVHNKEGALALQKAGFKRVVVARELSLPEIKEIAALPGLETEAFIHGALCYSYSGLCMFSSMESGKSANRGKCLYPCRSLFGGEAGNKHYFSMKDMALQEDVLKMPVTSLKIEGRKKTALYVAAVTDYYRRLLDGKGNDEQRAENIRQIFSRPWCKFHFNGKDKAVVDRDFVGHRGLLVGTVAGISQNKMRLCPSHRIARYDGLQLDIPGLEKPFGFSLQ
;
A
#
# COMPACT_ATOMS: atom_id res chain seq x y z
N GLU A 1 4.58 -8.78 33.21
CA GLU A 1 4.56 -9.65 34.40
C GLU A 1 3.16 -10.22 34.69
N SER A 2 2.07 -9.51 34.32
CA SER A 2 0.69 -9.99 34.56
C SER A 2 0.26 -11.13 33.61
N TYR A 3 0.95 -11.31 32.49
CA TYR A 3 0.62 -12.30 31.45
C TYR A 3 1.88 -13.02 30.93
N PRO A 4 2.53 -13.87 31.72
CA PRO A 4 3.85 -14.44 31.41
C PRO A 4 3.85 -15.40 30.19
N ARG A 5 2.68 -15.86 29.73
CA ARG A 5 2.54 -16.73 28.54
C ARG A 5 2.20 -15.96 27.27
N LEU A 6 2.02 -14.63 27.34
CA LEU A 6 1.68 -13.84 26.17
C LEU A 6 2.92 -13.62 25.30
N GLU A 7 2.87 -14.08 24.06
CA GLU A 7 3.90 -13.78 23.08
C GLU A 7 3.78 -12.33 22.61
N MET A 8 4.84 -11.56 22.78
CA MET A 8 4.87 -10.15 22.36
C MET A 8 5.38 -10.02 20.94
N HIS A 9 4.61 -9.31 20.11
CA HIS A 9 4.99 -8.93 18.75
C HIS A 9 5.17 -7.41 18.67
N ALA A 10 6.34 -6.97 18.22
CA ALA A 10 6.61 -5.56 18.01
C ALA A 10 6.01 -5.09 16.68
N SER A 11 5.07 -4.15 16.73
CA SER A 11 4.48 -3.58 15.51
C SER A 11 5.46 -2.63 14.81
N THR A 12 5.12 -2.17 13.59
CA THR A 12 5.86 -1.12 12.88
C THR A 12 6.00 0.18 13.67
N GLN A 13 5.17 0.39 14.70
CA GLN A 13 5.26 1.54 15.60
C GLN A 13 6.52 1.52 16.48
N MET A 14 7.19 0.36 16.59
CA MET A 14 8.46 0.22 17.29
C MET A 14 9.67 0.61 16.43
N ALA A 15 9.44 1.06 15.19
CA ALA A 15 10.44 1.66 14.31
C ALA A 15 11.68 0.77 14.08
N VAL A 16 11.49 -0.51 13.76
CA VAL A 16 12.59 -1.44 13.48
C VAL A 16 13.12 -1.21 12.07
N HIS A 17 14.18 -0.40 11.98
CA HIS A 17 14.80 -0.02 10.71
C HIS A 17 16.16 -0.69 10.45
N ASN A 18 16.70 -1.44 11.42
CA ASN A 18 17.99 -2.10 11.31
C ASN A 18 18.08 -3.31 12.25
N LYS A 19 19.16 -4.05 12.12
CA LYS A 19 19.45 -5.24 12.93
C LYS A 19 19.59 -4.92 14.42
N GLU A 20 20.20 -3.81 14.76
CA GLU A 20 20.42 -3.39 16.15
C GLU A 20 19.09 -3.13 16.87
N GLY A 21 18.15 -2.45 16.19
CA GLY A 21 16.79 -2.25 16.69
C GLY A 21 16.05 -3.58 16.90
N ALA A 22 16.18 -4.51 15.97
CA ALA A 22 15.60 -5.84 16.09
C ALA A 22 16.19 -6.62 17.28
N LEU A 23 17.51 -6.60 17.46
CA LEU A 23 18.20 -7.21 18.61
C LEU A 23 17.79 -6.59 19.95
N ALA A 24 17.61 -5.27 19.99
CA ALA A 24 17.16 -4.60 21.21
C ALA A 24 15.76 -5.07 21.63
N LEU A 25 14.84 -5.22 20.68
CA LEU A 25 13.50 -5.75 20.95
C LEU A 25 13.51 -7.23 21.32
N GLN A 26 14.37 -8.04 20.67
CA GLN A 26 14.55 -9.43 21.06
C GLN A 26 15.02 -9.56 22.52
N LYS A 27 16.00 -8.75 22.93
CA LYS A 27 16.49 -8.69 24.33
C LYS A 27 15.39 -8.23 25.29
N ALA A 28 14.46 -7.38 24.85
CA ALA A 28 13.30 -6.96 25.61
C ALA A 28 12.18 -8.03 25.69
N GLY A 29 12.39 -9.23 25.08
CA GLY A 29 11.46 -10.35 25.16
C GLY A 29 10.45 -10.44 24.02
N PHE A 30 10.55 -9.62 22.99
CA PHE A 30 9.70 -9.76 21.79
C PHE A 30 10.08 -11.01 20.99
N LYS A 31 9.07 -11.77 20.60
CA LYS A 31 9.22 -12.99 19.78
C LYS A 31 9.23 -12.70 18.30
N ARG A 32 8.47 -11.67 17.88
CA ARG A 32 8.37 -11.25 16.49
C ARG A 32 8.52 -9.74 16.37
N VAL A 33 9.16 -9.29 15.29
CA VAL A 33 9.23 -7.89 14.91
C VAL A 33 8.61 -7.66 13.54
N VAL A 34 7.76 -6.63 13.42
CA VAL A 34 7.30 -6.14 12.13
C VAL A 34 8.31 -5.11 11.64
N VAL A 35 9.08 -5.47 10.63
CA VAL A 35 10.12 -4.58 10.08
C VAL A 35 9.51 -3.37 9.38
N ALA A 36 10.25 -2.27 9.36
CA ALA A 36 9.84 -1.06 8.67
C ALA A 36 9.66 -1.31 7.15
N ARG A 37 8.69 -0.62 6.54
CA ARG A 37 8.41 -0.78 5.10
C ARG A 37 9.51 -0.23 4.20
N GLU A 38 10.33 0.68 4.74
CA GLU A 38 11.40 1.39 4.05
C GLU A 38 12.61 0.51 3.78
N LEU A 39 12.69 -0.67 4.39
CA LEU A 39 13.82 -1.58 4.24
C LEU A 39 13.83 -2.23 2.86
N SER A 40 15.03 -2.31 2.31
CA SER A 40 15.33 -3.10 1.12
C SER A 40 15.42 -4.60 1.44
N LEU A 41 15.34 -5.44 0.41
CA LEU A 41 15.47 -6.90 0.58
C LEU A 41 16.79 -7.32 1.29
N PRO A 42 17.98 -6.76 1.00
CA PRO A 42 19.19 -7.07 1.75
C PRO A 42 19.07 -6.76 3.25
N GLU A 43 18.53 -5.61 3.62
CA GLU A 43 18.32 -5.20 5.02
C GLU A 43 17.33 -6.12 5.74
N ILE A 44 16.25 -6.50 5.05
CA ILE A 44 15.28 -7.48 5.58
C ILE A 44 15.96 -8.84 5.80
N LYS A 45 16.80 -9.29 4.86
CA LYS A 45 17.57 -10.55 5.00
C LYS A 45 18.48 -10.54 6.22
N GLU A 46 19.13 -9.43 6.48
CA GLU A 46 20.02 -9.27 7.64
C GLU A 46 19.27 -9.43 8.97
N ILE A 47 18.08 -8.82 9.06
CA ILE A 47 17.23 -8.95 10.26
C ILE A 47 16.64 -10.35 10.36
N ALA A 48 16.15 -10.91 9.26
CA ALA A 48 15.53 -12.24 9.23
C ALA A 48 16.52 -13.39 9.57
N ALA A 49 17.83 -13.15 9.40
CA ALA A 49 18.88 -14.10 9.77
C ALA A 49 19.17 -14.16 11.29
N LEU A 50 18.54 -13.30 12.10
CA LEU A 50 18.72 -13.30 13.55
C LEU A 50 18.13 -14.58 14.17
N PRO A 51 18.91 -15.39 14.91
CA PRO A 51 18.41 -16.61 15.49
C PRO A 51 17.39 -16.32 16.61
N GLY A 52 16.29 -17.08 16.63
CA GLY A 52 15.29 -17.01 17.70
C GLY A 52 14.37 -15.79 17.64
N LEU A 53 14.44 -14.98 16.59
CA LEU A 53 13.53 -13.86 16.33
C LEU A 53 12.75 -14.10 15.06
N GLU A 54 11.42 -14.07 15.14
CA GLU A 54 10.55 -14.07 13.98
C GLU A 54 10.44 -12.69 13.35
N THR A 55 10.37 -12.65 12.03
CA THR A 55 10.20 -11.40 11.30
C THR A 55 8.89 -11.39 10.51
N GLU A 56 8.25 -10.22 10.47
CA GLU A 56 7.05 -9.97 9.67
C GLU A 56 7.28 -8.74 8.79
N ALA A 57 6.89 -8.80 7.52
CA ALA A 57 7.04 -7.68 6.60
C ALA A 57 5.77 -7.45 5.78
N PHE A 58 5.49 -6.18 5.49
CA PHE A 58 4.41 -5.83 4.57
C PHE A 58 4.77 -6.20 3.13
N ILE A 59 3.78 -6.72 2.40
CA ILE A 59 3.91 -7.13 1.00
C ILE A 59 2.91 -6.42 0.07
N HIS A 60 1.82 -5.87 0.63
CA HIS A 60 0.76 -5.24 -0.15
C HIS A 60 -0.02 -4.19 0.67
N GLY A 61 -0.48 -3.16 -0.02
CA GLY A 61 -1.42 -2.17 0.49
C GLY A 61 -0.82 -0.78 0.68
N ALA A 62 -1.53 0.08 1.38
CA ALA A 62 -1.19 1.50 1.49
C ALA A 62 0.16 1.75 2.15
N LEU A 63 0.97 2.60 1.50
CA LEU A 63 2.22 3.10 2.06
C LEU A 63 2.00 4.38 2.89
N CYS A 64 2.93 4.63 3.81
CA CYS A 64 3.04 5.85 4.59
C CYS A 64 4.21 6.68 4.05
N TYR A 65 4.04 8.01 3.99
CA TYR A 65 5.13 8.91 3.56
C TYR A 65 6.21 9.06 4.64
N SER A 66 5.80 9.05 5.91
CA SER A 66 6.72 9.13 7.03
C SER A 66 7.42 7.81 7.31
N TYR A 67 8.59 7.89 7.91
CA TYR A 67 9.25 6.71 8.47
C TYR A 67 8.31 5.96 9.42
N SER A 68 8.34 4.63 9.35
CA SER A 68 7.51 3.75 10.18
C SER A 68 7.73 4.04 11.67
N GLY A 69 6.62 4.27 12.40
CA GLY A 69 6.64 4.55 13.83
C GLY A 69 7.00 5.98 14.24
N LEU A 70 7.43 6.86 13.31
CA LEU A 70 7.97 8.18 13.63
C LEU A 70 7.13 9.35 13.12
N CYS A 71 5.90 9.10 12.66
CA CYS A 71 5.05 10.14 12.09
C CYS A 71 4.50 11.09 13.16
N MET A 72 4.83 12.38 13.02
CA MET A 72 4.27 13.46 13.83
C MET A 72 3.29 14.35 13.05
N PHE A 73 3.19 14.20 11.73
CA PHE A 73 2.43 15.11 10.86
C PHE A 73 0.97 15.25 11.27
N SER A 74 0.24 14.12 11.43
CA SER A 74 -1.16 14.18 11.84
C SER A 74 -1.35 14.73 13.27
N SER A 75 -0.37 14.54 14.15
CA SER A 75 -0.41 15.11 15.51
C SER A 75 -0.24 16.62 15.50
N MET A 76 0.67 17.14 14.69
CA MET A 76 0.95 18.58 14.57
C MET A 76 -0.20 19.31 13.89
N GLU A 77 -0.76 18.72 12.82
CA GLU A 77 -1.83 19.34 12.02
C GLU A 77 -3.18 19.34 12.75
N SER A 78 -3.49 18.29 13.53
CA SER A 78 -4.86 18.07 14.01
C SER A 78 -4.96 17.55 15.45
N GLY A 79 -3.86 17.43 16.18
CA GLY A 79 -3.82 16.82 17.50
C GLY A 79 -4.11 15.29 17.51
N LYS A 80 -4.21 14.65 16.33
CA LYS A 80 -4.53 13.21 16.19
C LYS A 80 -3.28 12.39 15.89
N SER A 81 -2.82 11.60 16.87
CA SER A 81 -1.60 10.80 16.72
C SER A 81 -1.76 9.65 15.70
N ALA A 82 -0.99 9.71 14.62
CA ALA A 82 -0.93 8.65 13.62
C ALA A 82 -0.42 7.33 14.21
N ASN A 83 0.60 7.41 15.07
CA ASN A 83 1.21 6.26 15.73
C ASN A 83 0.29 5.56 16.74
N ARG A 84 -0.81 6.21 17.12
CA ARG A 84 -1.88 5.65 17.97
C ARG A 84 -3.14 5.28 17.17
N GLY A 85 -3.00 5.10 15.85
CA GLY A 85 -4.09 4.68 14.95
C GLY A 85 -5.12 5.77 14.62
N LYS A 86 -4.86 7.05 14.96
CA LYS A 86 -5.78 8.18 14.74
C LYS A 86 -5.37 9.10 13.58
N CYS A 87 -4.64 8.56 12.59
CA CYS A 87 -4.18 9.32 11.42
C CYS A 87 -5.35 9.87 10.61
N LEU A 88 -5.32 11.18 10.31
CA LEU A 88 -6.25 11.86 9.41
C LEU A 88 -5.72 12.02 7.99
N TYR A 89 -4.57 11.42 7.69
CA TYR A 89 -3.94 11.41 6.37
C TYR A 89 -3.58 12.80 5.80
N PRO A 90 -3.02 13.75 6.59
CA PRO A 90 -2.68 15.08 6.06
C PRO A 90 -1.68 15.02 4.90
N CYS A 91 -0.83 14.00 4.85
CA CYS A 91 0.09 13.77 3.73
C CYS A 91 -0.61 13.54 2.37
N ARG A 92 -1.92 13.34 2.36
CA ARG A 92 -2.71 13.18 1.13
C ARG A 92 -3.49 14.43 0.72
N SER A 93 -3.30 15.53 1.44
CA SER A 93 -3.90 16.82 1.08
C SER A 93 -3.18 17.46 -0.12
N LEU A 94 -3.83 18.45 -0.72
CA LEU A 94 -3.21 19.32 -1.69
C LEU A 94 -2.29 20.32 -0.98
N PHE A 95 -1.12 20.53 -1.53
CA PHE A 95 -0.15 21.53 -1.05
C PHE A 95 0.28 22.42 -2.21
N GLY A 96 0.44 23.71 -1.93
CA GLY A 96 1.05 24.65 -2.86
C GLY A 96 2.55 24.39 -3.00
N GLY A 97 3.09 24.50 -4.21
CA GLY A 97 4.50 24.35 -4.49
C GLY A 97 4.87 24.96 -5.85
N GLU A 98 6.14 24.89 -6.24
CA GLU A 98 6.64 25.43 -7.51
C GLU A 98 5.91 24.86 -8.74
N ALA A 99 5.49 23.60 -8.69
CA ALA A 99 4.73 22.94 -9.75
C ALA A 99 3.20 23.09 -9.57
N GLY A 100 2.74 24.09 -8.80
CA GLY A 100 1.32 24.33 -8.49
C GLY A 100 0.81 23.46 -7.34
N ASN A 101 -0.53 23.38 -7.23
CA ASN A 101 -1.18 22.59 -6.20
C ASN A 101 -1.13 21.10 -6.55
N LYS A 102 -0.44 20.31 -5.74
CA LYS A 102 -0.23 18.87 -5.95
C LYS A 102 -0.30 18.08 -4.64
N HIS A 103 -0.45 16.78 -4.75
CA HIS A 103 -0.39 15.83 -3.62
C HIS A 103 1.06 15.37 -3.39
N TYR A 104 1.94 16.30 -2.99
CA TYR A 104 3.39 16.07 -2.92
C TYR A 104 3.81 14.89 -2.05
N PHE A 105 3.00 14.48 -1.09
CA PHE A 105 3.30 13.42 -0.12
C PHE A 105 2.39 12.21 -0.25
N SER A 106 1.58 12.13 -1.32
CA SER A 106 0.64 11.02 -1.53
C SER A 106 1.36 9.80 -2.08
N MET A 107 1.62 8.81 -1.23
CA MET A 107 2.28 7.56 -1.62
C MET A 107 1.39 6.71 -2.52
N LYS A 108 2.02 6.03 -3.48
CA LYS A 108 1.47 4.86 -4.17
C LYS A 108 1.18 3.73 -3.18
N ASP A 109 0.53 2.66 -3.63
CA ASP A 109 0.36 1.46 -2.82
C ASP A 109 1.50 0.46 -3.09
N MET A 110 1.94 -0.23 -2.05
CA MET A 110 2.92 -1.32 -2.17
C MET A 110 2.28 -2.54 -2.80
N ALA A 111 2.97 -3.18 -3.73
CA ALA A 111 2.60 -4.48 -4.26
C ALA A 111 3.86 -5.21 -4.72
N LEU A 112 4.34 -6.17 -3.93
CA LEU A 112 5.55 -6.92 -4.28
C LEU A 112 5.32 -7.93 -5.41
N GLN A 113 4.07 -8.37 -5.59
CA GLN A 113 3.73 -9.38 -6.59
C GLN A 113 4.62 -10.62 -6.42
N GLU A 114 5.20 -11.17 -7.51
CA GLU A 114 6.08 -12.33 -7.45
C GLU A 114 7.38 -12.12 -6.63
N ASP A 115 7.77 -10.88 -6.37
CA ASP A 115 8.93 -10.62 -5.49
C ASP A 115 8.69 -11.08 -4.04
N VAL A 116 7.44 -11.38 -3.66
CA VAL A 116 7.12 -11.99 -2.37
C VAL A 116 7.86 -13.33 -2.16
N LEU A 117 8.15 -14.06 -3.24
CA LEU A 117 8.87 -15.33 -3.18
C LEU A 117 10.34 -15.19 -2.74
N LYS A 118 10.88 -13.99 -2.78
CA LYS A 118 12.25 -13.67 -2.32
C LYS A 118 12.32 -13.31 -0.84
N MET A 119 11.14 -13.15 -0.18
CA MET A 119 11.06 -12.70 1.21
C MET A 119 11.48 -13.80 2.18
N PRO A 120 12.53 -13.59 3.02
CA PRO A 120 13.03 -14.57 3.97
C PRO A 120 12.34 -14.46 5.34
N VAL A 121 11.14 -13.91 5.40
CA VAL A 121 10.45 -13.63 6.67
C VAL A 121 9.51 -14.74 7.08
N THR A 122 9.24 -14.84 8.39
CA THR A 122 8.33 -15.83 8.95
C THR A 122 6.86 -15.52 8.62
N SER A 123 6.52 -14.23 8.52
CA SER A 123 5.14 -13.77 8.32
C SER A 123 5.06 -12.68 7.26
N LEU A 124 4.08 -12.81 6.36
CA LEU A 124 3.77 -11.83 5.32
C LEU A 124 2.52 -11.04 5.72
N LYS A 125 2.58 -9.72 5.63
CA LYS A 125 1.51 -8.83 6.08
C LYS A 125 0.88 -8.06 4.93
N ILE A 126 -0.45 -8.11 4.87
CA ILE A 126 -1.27 -7.32 3.95
C ILE A 126 -1.89 -6.15 4.72
N GLU A 127 -1.70 -4.92 4.23
CA GLU A 127 -2.42 -3.77 4.76
C GLU A 127 -3.82 -3.74 4.17
N GLY A 128 -4.83 -3.83 5.02
CA GLY A 128 -6.25 -3.87 4.63
C GLY A 128 -7.15 -3.03 5.53
N ARG A 129 -6.58 -2.18 6.38
CA ARG A 129 -7.36 -1.32 7.27
C ARG A 129 -8.29 -0.40 6.47
N LYS A 130 -9.57 -0.38 6.84
CA LYS A 130 -10.64 0.31 6.11
C LYS A 130 -10.86 -0.18 4.68
N LYS A 131 -10.48 -1.41 4.38
CA LYS A 131 -10.80 -2.08 3.13
C LYS A 131 -11.99 -3.03 3.30
N THR A 132 -12.64 -3.35 2.18
CA THR A 132 -13.76 -4.31 2.17
C THR A 132 -13.26 -5.74 2.38
N ALA A 133 -14.15 -6.62 2.82
CA ALA A 133 -13.85 -8.06 2.92
C ALA A 133 -13.44 -8.64 1.55
N LEU A 134 -14.06 -8.18 0.46
CA LEU A 134 -13.71 -8.59 -0.90
C LEU A 134 -12.25 -8.24 -1.25
N TYR A 135 -11.78 -7.03 -0.88
CA TYR A 135 -10.38 -6.65 -1.09
C TYR A 135 -9.44 -7.60 -0.34
N VAL A 136 -9.72 -7.86 0.93
CA VAL A 136 -8.88 -8.74 1.75
C VAL A 136 -8.84 -10.15 1.16
N ALA A 137 -9.98 -10.69 0.76
CA ALA A 137 -10.08 -12.01 0.13
C ALA A 137 -9.29 -12.07 -1.18
N ALA A 138 -9.48 -11.09 -2.08
CA ALA A 138 -8.81 -11.08 -3.39
C ALA A 138 -7.28 -10.96 -3.25
N VAL A 139 -6.79 -10.06 -2.40
CA VAL A 139 -5.35 -9.88 -2.17
C VAL A 139 -4.75 -11.13 -1.52
N THR A 140 -5.43 -11.72 -0.54
CA THR A 140 -4.96 -12.94 0.13
C THR A 140 -4.91 -14.12 -0.83
N ASP A 141 -5.96 -14.34 -1.65
CA ASP A 141 -5.98 -15.40 -2.65
C ASP A 141 -4.85 -15.23 -3.67
N TYR A 142 -4.61 -14.01 -4.15
CA TYR A 142 -3.52 -13.73 -5.10
C TYR A 142 -2.14 -14.13 -4.53
N TYR A 143 -1.81 -13.67 -3.32
CA TYR A 143 -0.52 -14.00 -2.72
C TYR A 143 -0.44 -15.47 -2.28
N ARG A 144 -1.53 -16.07 -1.81
CA ARG A 144 -1.57 -17.50 -1.49
C ARG A 144 -1.24 -18.36 -2.71
N ARG A 145 -1.80 -18.02 -3.86
CA ARG A 145 -1.53 -18.75 -5.12
C ARG A 145 -0.07 -18.61 -5.57
N LEU A 146 0.52 -17.42 -5.43
CA LEU A 146 1.95 -17.24 -5.70
C LEU A 146 2.81 -18.15 -4.82
N LEU A 147 2.53 -18.18 -3.51
CA LEU A 147 3.25 -19.02 -2.54
C LEU A 147 3.03 -20.53 -2.78
N ASP A 148 1.89 -20.91 -3.35
CA ASP A 148 1.58 -22.30 -3.72
C ASP A 148 2.20 -22.70 -5.09
N GLY A 149 3.03 -21.84 -5.69
CA GLY A 149 3.68 -22.09 -6.97
C GLY A 149 2.74 -22.10 -8.19
N LYS A 150 1.54 -21.49 -8.08
CA LYS A 150 0.56 -21.40 -9.18
C LYS A 150 0.86 -20.27 -10.17
N GLY A 151 2.00 -19.60 -10.00
CA GLY A 151 2.45 -18.51 -10.87
C GLY A 151 1.73 -17.19 -10.64
N ASN A 152 2.19 -16.17 -11.35
CA ASN A 152 1.55 -14.85 -11.39
C ASN A 152 0.30 -14.92 -12.25
N ASP A 153 -0.82 -14.43 -11.73
CA ASP A 153 -2.12 -14.39 -12.40
C ASP A 153 -2.51 -12.91 -12.60
N GLU A 154 -2.25 -12.39 -13.79
CA GLU A 154 -2.51 -10.98 -14.10
C GLU A 154 -4.00 -10.65 -13.99
N GLN A 155 -4.90 -11.58 -14.35
CA GLN A 155 -6.33 -11.35 -14.18
C GLN A 155 -6.72 -11.13 -12.71
N ARG A 156 -6.07 -11.84 -11.79
CA ARG A 156 -6.27 -11.62 -10.34
C ARG A 156 -5.70 -10.29 -9.88
N ALA A 157 -4.55 -9.90 -10.41
CA ALA A 157 -3.96 -8.60 -10.14
C ALA A 157 -4.88 -7.46 -10.65
N GLU A 158 -5.47 -7.61 -11.83
CA GLU A 158 -6.47 -6.69 -12.37
C GLU A 158 -7.72 -6.63 -11.50
N ASN A 159 -8.24 -7.76 -11.05
CA ASN A 159 -9.39 -7.83 -10.14
C ASN A 159 -9.12 -7.04 -8.84
N ILE A 160 -7.91 -7.14 -8.28
CA ILE A 160 -7.53 -6.34 -7.09
C ILE A 160 -7.56 -4.85 -7.44
N ARG A 161 -7.00 -4.45 -8.60
CA ARG A 161 -7.01 -3.04 -9.04
C ARG A 161 -8.43 -2.52 -9.23
N GLN A 162 -9.34 -3.33 -9.75
CA GLN A 162 -10.75 -2.97 -9.91
C GLN A 162 -11.46 -2.79 -8.55
N ILE A 163 -11.18 -3.65 -7.57
CA ILE A 163 -11.78 -3.58 -6.23
C ILE A 163 -11.29 -2.34 -5.49
N PHE A 164 -9.99 -2.14 -5.42
CA PHE A 164 -9.33 -0.96 -4.89
C PHE A 164 -7.84 -0.95 -5.21
N SER A 165 -7.37 0.08 -5.88
CA SER A 165 -5.94 0.37 -5.95
C SER A 165 -5.65 1.85 -6.17
N ARG A 166 -4.47 2.29 -5.70
CA ARG A 166 -3.69 3.39 -6.25
C ARG A 166 -2.65 2.79 -7.19
N PRO A 167 -1.87 3.60 -7.92
CA PRO A 167 -0.74 3.06 -8.67
C PRO A 167 0.16 2.21 -7.76
N TRP A 168 0.61 1.06 -8.25
CA TRP A 168 1.46 0.14 -7.48
C TRP A 168 2.93 0.50 -7.63
N CYS A 169 3.70 0.25 -6.57
CA CYS A 169 5.16 0.30 -6.56
C CYS A 169 5.71 -0.80 -5.65
N LYS A 170 6.98 -1.14 -5.83
CA LYS A 170 7.70 -2.06 -4.94
C LYS A 170 8.37 -1.33 -3.77
N PHE A 171 8.16 -0.03 -3.68
CA PHE A 171 8.80 0.88 -2.73
C PHE A 171 10.32 0.71 -2.78
N HIS A 172 10.98 0.53 -1.65
CA HIS A 172 12.44 0.38 -1.60
C HIS A 172 12.92 -1.08 -1.62
N PHE A 173 12.03 -2.04 -1.88
CA PHE A 173 12.35 -3.46 -1.85
C PHE A 173 13.58 -3.85 -2.70
N ASN A 174 13.68 -3.33 -3.92
CA ASN A 174 14.78 -3.56 -4.84
C ASN A 174 15.86 -2.45 -4.78
N GLY A 175 15.86 -1.61 -3.73
CA GLY A 175 16.71 -0.43 -3.59
C GLY A 175 15.90 0.86 -3.61
N LYS A 176 16.58 2.02 -3.49
CA LYS A 176 15.90 3.32 -3.42
C LYS A 176 15.13 3.63 -4.69
N ASP A 177 13.80 3.68 -4.59
CA ASP A 177 12.91 4.13 -5.65
C ASP A 177 12.49 5.59 -5.39
N LYS A 178 12.58 6.44 -6.42
CA LYS A 178 12.16 7.85 -6.38
C LYS A 178 10.72 8.05 -6.85
N ALA A 179 10.13 7.09 -7.56
CA ALA A 179 8.81 7.17 -8.15
C ALA A 179 7.70 6.60 -7.24
N VAL A 180 7.80 6.82 -5.93
CA VAL A 180 6.91 6.23 -4.93
C VAL A 180 5.68 7.08 -4.59
N VAL A 181 5.60 8.30 -5.12
CA VAL A 181 4.51 9.27 -4.89
C VAL A 181 3.64 9.38 -6.13
N ASP A 182 2.33 9.50 -5.94
CA ASP A 182 1.37 9.93 -6.96
C ASP A 182 0.92 11.36 -6.60
N ARG A 183 1.38 12.33 -7.36
CA ARG A 183 1.14 13.76 -7.11
C ARG A 183 -0.19 14.26 -7.66
N ASP A 184 -0.81 13.51 -8.56
CA ASP A 184 -1.96 13.96 -9.32
C ASP A 184 -3.28 13.46 -8.71
N PHE A 185 -3.25 12.33 -8.00
CA PHE A 185 -4.46 11.75 -7.44
C PHE A 185 -4.22 10.94 -6.16
N VAL A 186 -5.19 10.98 -5.23
CA VAL A 186 -5.07 10.30 -3.92
C VAL A 186 -6.03 9.13 -3.72
N GLY A 187 -7.02 9.00 -4.58
CA GLY A 187 -8.13 8.04 -4.45
C GLY A 187 -7.85 6.67 -5.05
N HIS A 188 -8.93 5.93 -5.19
CA HIS A 188 -8.98 4.71 -5.97
C HIS A 188 -8.90 5.05 -7.46
N ARG A 189 -7.92 4.50 -8.18
CA ARG A 189 -7.76 4.72 -9.62
C ARG A 189 -8.47 3.66 -10.47
N GLY A 190 -8.64 2.47 -9.94
CA GLY A 190 -9.16 1.36 -10.71
C GLY A 190 -8.20 0.87 -11.78
N LEU A 191 -8.78 0.22 -12.80
CA LEU A 191 -8.10 -0.25 -13.99
C LEU A 191 -8.36 0.73 -15.14
N LEU A 192 -7.35 1.06 -15.94
CA LEU A 192 -7.55 1.83 -17.15
C LEU A 192 -8.28 0.95 -18.19
N VAL A 193 -9.55 1.24 -18.43
CA VAL A 193 -10.43 0.42 -19.27
C VAL A 193 -10.65 0.98 -20.68
N GLY A 194 -10.11 2.15 -20.99
CA GLY A 194 -10.21 2.73 -22.33
C GLY A 194 -10.00 4.23 -22.37
N THR A 195 -10.20 4.80 -23.54
CA THR A 195 -10.08 6.23 -23.80
C THR A 195 -11.34 6.76 -24.48
N VAL A 196 -11.60 8.06 -24.29
CA VAL A 196 -12.70 8.76 -24.98
C VAL A 196 -12.28 9.05 -26.41
N ALA A 197 -13.00 8.48 -27.38
CA ALA A 197 -12.76 8.68 -28.82
C ALA A 197 -13.50 9.91 -29.38
N GLY A 198 -14.56 10.37 -28.71
CA GLY A 198 -15.29 11.55 -29.15
C GLY A 198 -16.54 11.82 -28.29
N ILE A 199 -16.98 13.06 -28.33
CA ILE A 199 -18.19 13.53 -27.67
C ILE A 199 -19.09 14.19 -28.74
N SER A 200 -20.36 13.80 -28.78
CA SER A 200 -21.34 14.35 -29.70
C SER A 200 -22.67 14.52 -28.96
N GLN A 201 -23.18 15.74 -28.90
CA GLN A 201 -24.38 16.08 -28.13
C GLN A 201 -24.29 15.57 -26.67
N ASN A 202 -25.16 14.68 -26.26
CA ASN A 202 -25.14 14.06 -24.92
C ASN A 202 -24.58 12.63 -24.90
N LYS A 203 -23.79 12.27 -25.91
CA LYS A 203 -23.22 10.92 -26.03
C LYS A 203 -21.68 10.98 -26.07
N MET A 204 -21.06 10.10 -25.31
CA MET A 204 -19.62 9.88 -25.30
C MET A 204 -19.32 8.53 -25.96
N ARG A 205 -18.39 8.53 -26.91
CA ARG A 205 -17.88 7.30 -27.54
C ARG A 205 -16.61 6.90 -26.82
N LEU A 206 -16.58 5.67 -26.35
CA LEU A 206 -15.40 5.06 -25.72
C LEU A 206 -14.73 4.08 -26.70
N CYS A 207 -13.40 4.02 -26.65
CA CYS A 207 -12.60 2.92 -27.18
C CYS A 207 -12.15 2.05 -25.99
N PRO A 208 -12.89 0.99 -25.65
CA PRO A 208 -12.57 0.17 -24.51
C PRO A 208 -11.39 -0.77 -24.83
N SER A 209 -10.47 -0.92 -23.88
CA SER A 209 -9.41 -1.94 -23.89
C SER A 209 -9.77 -3.16 -23.04
N HIS A 210 -10.82 -3.06 -22.24
CA HIS A 210 -11.35 -4.11 -21.38
C HIS A 210 -12.87 -4.18 -21.52
N ARG A 211 -13.43 -5.34 -21.16
CA ARG A 211 -14.89 -5.51 -21.14
C ARG A 211 -15.47 -4.59 -20.06
N ILE A 212 -16.46 -3.82 -20.47
CA ILE A 212 -17.25 -2.95 -19.61
C ILE A 212 -18.67 -3.53 -19.56
N ALA A 213 -19.26 -3.63 -18.40
CA ALA A 213 -20.58 -4.22 -18.19
C ALA A 213 -21.56 -3.20 -17.57
N ARG A 214 -22.84 -3.51 -17.63
CA ARG A 214 -23.89 -2.77 -16.95
C ARG A 214 -23.61 -2.74 -15.44
N TYR A 215 -23.81 -1.60 -14.81
CA TYR A 215 -23.55 -1.29 -13.40
C TYR A 215 -22.07 -1.13 -13.02
N ASP A 216 -21.13 -1.23 -13.94
CA ASP A 216 -19.75 -0.86 -13.66
C ASP A 216 -19.66 0.62 -13.27
N GLY A 217 -18.91 0.91 -12.22
CA GLY A 217 -18.52 2.26 -11.84
C GLY A 217 -17.32 2.71 -12.66
N LEU A 218 -17.48 3.78 -13.41
CA LEU A 218 -16.42 4.37 -14.23
C LEU A 218 -15.98 5.71 -13.66
N GLN A 219 -14.70 6.03 -13.85
CA GLN A 219 -14.13 7.35 -13.58
C GLN A 219 -13.56 7.90 -14.88
N LEU A 220 -13.88 9.15 -15.17
CA LEU A 220 -13.39 9.88 -16.32
C LEU A 220 -12.42 10.96 -15.85
N ASP A 221 -11.18 10.92 -16.30
CA ASP A 221 -10.20 11.98 -16.07
C ASP A 221 -10.48 13.11 -17.08
N ILE A 222 -10.91 14.25 -16.59
CA ILE A 222 -11.20 15.44 -17.40
C ILE A 222 -10.12 16.49 -17.11
N PRO A 223 -9.39 16.98 -18.11
CA PRO A 223 -8.41 18.03 -17.92
C PRO A 223 -9.01 19.26 -17.23
N GLY A 224 -8.35 19.75 -16.19
CA GLY A 224 -8.79 20.91 -15.42
C GLY A 224 -9.72 20.61 -14.24
N LEU A 225 -10.20 19.37 -14.07
CA LEU A 225 -10.89 18.98 -12.85
C LEU A 225 -9.91 18.43 -11.81
N GLU A 226 -10.06 18.86 -10.56
CA GLU A 226 -9.24 18.35 -9.43
C GLU A 226 -9.53 16.88 -9.10
N LYS A 227 -10.73 16.40 -9.44
CA LYS A 227 -11.17 15.03 -9.19
C LYS A 227 -11.80 14.44 -10.44
N PRO A 228 -11.59 13.13 -10.69
CA PRO A 228 -12.27 12.45 -11.80
C PRO A 228 -13.80 12.55 -11.65
N PHE A 229 -14.48 12.60 -12.78
CA PHE A 229 -15.93 12.49 -12.81
C PHE A 229 -16.33 11.01 -12.74
N GLY A 230 -17.04 10.62 -11.66
CA GLY A 230 -17.51 9.25 -11.43
C GLY A 230 -18.97 9.07 -11.85
N PHE A 231 -19.27 7.95 -12.54
CA PHE A 231 -20.63 7.56 -12.91
C PHE A 231 -20.75 6.04 -13.02
N SER A 232 -21.99 5.53 -12.99
CA SER A 232 -22.28 4.11 -13.21
C SER A 232 -22.96 3.92 -14.55
N LEU A 233 -22.62 2.83 -15.25
CA LEU A 233 -23.32 2.42 -16.46
C LEU A 233 -24.70 1.84 -16.09
N GLN A 234 -25.73 2.27 -16.79
CA GLN A 234 -27.12 1.81 -16.62
C GLN A 234 -27.54 0.82 -17.70
#